data_95bc6ff06b975c4d01a0da2a554a1663
#
_entry.id   95bc6ff06b975c4d01a0da2a554a1663
#
_cell.length_a   1.000
_cell.length_b   1.000
_cell.length_c   1.000
_cell.angle_alpha   90.00
_cell.angle_beta   90.00
_cell.angle_gamma   90.00
#
_symmetry.space_group_name_H-M   'P 1'
#
loop_
_entity.id
_entity.type
_entity.pdbx_description
1 polymer ?
#
loop_
_entity_poly.entity_id
_entity_poly.type
_entity_poly.pdbx_seq_one_letter_code
_entity_poly.pdbx_strand_id
1 'polypeptide(L)'
;MSGLAIEAAGLVKTYKGKVRAVENVSFGVDPGRIFGFLGPNGAGKTTTVAMLTGNLAPTAGQATVDGVDVFRHPELVKRKIGLVFQESTADSDLTGRENLELAAALFGVPRRSTGTTIDSLLDRMQIGDAADRLTKTYSGGMRRRLELAVGIIHAPRVLFLDEPTLGLDPQGRAGFWRFVLELRKEHGMTVFVTTHYLDEADTICDRIAIIDHGHLVATGSPSELKDRLGGDLVTVRPVTPSPIMEGVLRAVPGVLSVAVQDGSYRVKAPRGEALIPLLVDACARSGIDLASVSLKRPSLDEVFLEFTGREFREDEGMTATDRAVRVGQVQQAFGRVGRR
;
A
#
# COMPACT_ATOMS: atom_id res chain seq x y z
N MET A 1 12.26 13.17 -21.38
CA MET A 1 11.21 13.57 -20.42
C MET A 1 10.81 12.32 -19.66
N SER A 2 11.33 12.12 -18.46
CA SER A 2 10.88 11.05 -17.58
C SER A 2 9.55 11.53 -16.96
N GLY A 3 8.46 11.24 -17.64
CA GLY A 3 7.15 11.52 -17.09
C GLY A 3 6.84 10.58 -15.92
N LEU A 4 5.94 11.02 -15.02
CA LEU A 4 5.40 10.19 -13.97
C LEU A 4 4.67 8.97 -14.56
N ALA A 5 4.73 7.83 -13.87
CA ALA A 5 3.97 6.65 -14.26
C ALA A 5 2.47 6.84 -13.98
N ILE A 6 2.15 7.56 -12.90
CA ILE A 6 0.79 7.98 -12.57
C ILE A 6 0.84 9.44 -12.14
N GLU A 7 -0.04 10.26 -12.67
CA GLU A 7 -0.23 11.64 -12.24
C GLU A 7 -1.71 11.89 -12.02
N ALA A 8 -2.05 12.43 -10.86
CA ALA A 8 -3.38 12.86 -10.49
C ALA A 8 -3.34 14.34 -10.10
N ALA A 9 -4.21 15.15 -10.69
CA ALA A 9 -4.27 16.59 -10.46
C ALA A 9 -5.70 17.02 -10.15
N GLY A 10 -5.93 17.42 -8.90
CA GLY A 10 -7.20 17.97 -8.43
C GLY A 10 -8.38 17.01 -8.57
N LEU A 11 -8.19 15.70 -8.38
CA LEU A 11 -9.25 14.73 -8.52
C LEU A 11 -10.37 14.98 -7.51
N VAL A 12 -11.59 15.05 -8.00
CA VAL A 12 -12.81 15.19 -7.21
C VAL A 12 -13.82 14.13 -7.63
N LYS A 13 -14.45 13.48 -6.66
CA LYS A 13 -15.60 12.61 -6.90
C LYS A 13 -16.70 12.86 -5.92
N THR A 14 -17.84 13.33 -6.44
CA THR A 14 -19.08 13.49 -5.69
C THR A 14 -20.12 12.54 -6.28
N TYR A 15 -20.67 11.67 -5.46
CA TYR A 15 -21.79 10.79 -5.84
C TYR A 15 -23.14 11.48 -5.71
N LYS A 16 -24.18 10.89 -6.30
CA LYS A 16 -25.56 11.32 -6.11
C LYS A 16 -25.87 11.38 -4.61
N GLY A 17 -26.55 12.44 -4.15
CA GLY A 17 -26.80 12.67 -2.72
C GLY A 17 -25.71 13.50 -2.02
N LYS A 18 -24.78 14.13 -2.77
CA LYS A 18 -23.74 15.04 -2.29
C LYS A 18 -22.65 14.38 -1.39
N VAL A 19 -22.50 13.06 -1.45
CA VAL A 19 -21.40 12.38 -0.77
C VAL A 19 -20.12 12.65 -1.55
N ARG A 20 -19.18 13.42 -0.95
CA ARG A 20 -17.85 13.70 -1.50
C ARG A 20 -16.92 12.56 -1.07
N ALA A 21 -16.63 11.65 -1.98
CA ALA A 21 -15.75 10.51 -1.73
C ALA A 21 -14.28 10.84 -1.96
N VAL A 22 -13.98 11.81 -2.83
CA VAL A 22 -12.62 12.30 -3.11
C VAL A 22 -12.70 13.80 -3.34
N GLU A 23 -11.83 14.56 -2.67
CA GLU A 23 -11.84 16.01 -2.69
C GLU A 23 -10.44 16.57 -2.92
N ASN A 24 -10.22 17.12 -4.13
CA ASN A 24 -8.99 17.80 -4.57
C ASN A 24 -7.70 16.99 -4.34
N VAL A 25 -7.73 15.70 -4.68
CA VAL A 25 -6.59 14.79 -4.51
C VAL A 25 -5.59 14.98 -5.64
N SER A 26 -4.33 15.29 -5.30
CA SER A 26 -3.22 15.47 -6.25
C SER A 26 -1.98 14.74 -5.77
N PHE A 27 -1.37 13.92 -6.64
CA PHE A 27 -0.12 13.22 -6.36
C PHE A 27 0.53 12.73 -7.65
N GLY A 28 1.82 12.38 -7.56
CA GLY A 28 2.58 11.76 -8.63
C GLY A 28 3.28 10.50 -8.17
N VAL A 29 3.41 9.53 -9.08
CA VAL A 29 4.13 8.27 -8.85
C VAL A 29 5.22 8.12 -9.89
N ASP A 30 6.45 7.98 -9.43
CA ASP A 30 7.60 7.75 -10.30
C ASP A 30 7.58 6.34 -10.90
N PRO A 31 8.13 6.15 -12.12
CA PRO A 31 8.24 4.83 -12.73
C PRO A 31 9.05 3.84 -11.86
N GLY A 32 8.62 2.58 -11.83
CA GLY A 32 9.30 1.51 -11.11
C GLY A 32 9.21 1.60 -9.59
N ARG A 33 8.34 2.44 -9.03
CA ARG A 33 8.13 2.58 -7.58
C ARG A 33 6.89 1.85 -7.12
N ILE A 34 6.90 1.45 -5.84
CA ILE A 34 5.69 1.01 -5.12
C ILE A 34 5.14 2.20 -4.35
N PHE A 35 3.95 2.61 -4.71
CA PHE A 35 3.23 3.71 -4.10
C PHE A 35 2.05 3.20 -3.29
N GLY A 36 2.09 3.42 -1.97
CA GLY A 36 1.02 3.08 -1.05
C GLY A 36 -0.02 4.20 -0.96
N PHE A 37 -1.29 3.86 -1.09
CA PHE A 37 -2.41 4.77 -0.90
C PHE A 37 -3.22 4.30 0.30
N LEU A 38 -2.93 4.88 1.46
CA LEU A 38 -3.36 4.40 2.76
C LEU A 38 -4.52 5.20 3.31
N GLY A 39 -5.39 4.52 4.05
CA GLY A 39 -6.49 5.20 4.75
C GLY A 39 -7.52 4.19 5.25
N PRO A 40 -8.40 4.63 6.16
CA PRO A 40 -9.45 3.78 6.69
C PRO A 40 -10.50 3.42 5.63
N ASN A 41 -11.40 2.51 5.98
CA ASN A 41 -12.54 2.18 5.13
C ASN A 41 -13.41 3.43 4.92
N GLY A 42 -13.79 3.67 3.66
CA GLY A 42 -14.56 4.87 3.30
C GLY A 42 -13.74 6.13 3.04
N ALA A 43 -12.42 6.13 3.24
CA ALA A 43 -11.57 7.29 2.99
C ALA A 43 -11.48 7.74 1.52
N GLY A 44 -11.92 6.91 0.55
CA GLY A 44 -11.89 7.23 -0.87
C GLY A 44 -10.89 6.42 -1.69
N LYS A 45 -10.21 5.41 -1.10
CA LYS A 45 -9.18 4.58 -1.76
C LYS A 45 -9.69 3.92 -3.06
N THR A 46 -10.69 3.05 -2.95
CA THR A 46 -11.27 2.32 -4.10
C THR A 46 -11.87 3.28 -5.14
N THR A 47 -12.46 4.40 -4.70
CA THR A 47 -12.95 5.44 -5.61
C THR A 47 -11.80 6.06 -6.41
N THR A 48 -10.67 6.33 -5.77
CA THR A 48 -9.49 6.88 -6.45
C THR A 48 -8.91 5.87 -7.44
N VAL A 49 -8.75 4.60 -7.05
CA VAL A 49 -8.33 3.52 -7.96
C VAL A 49 -9.28 3.42 -9.16
N ALA A 50 -10.60 3.43 -8.93
CA ALA A 50 -11.58 3.35 -10.02
C ALA A 50 -11.47 4.53 -11.00
N MET A 51 -11.15 5.74 -10.52
CA MET A 51 -10.87 6.88 -11.39
C MET A 51 -9.57 6.69 -12.19
N LEU A 52 -8.47 6.31 -11.54
CA LEU A 52 -7.16 6.13 -12.18
C LEU A 52 -7.14 4.98 -13.22
N THR A 53 -7.97 3.97 -13.04
CA THR A 53 -8.09 2.83 -13.97
C THR A 53 -9.11 3.06 -15.09
N GLY A 54 -9.73 4.26 -15.16
CA GLY A 54 -10.73 4.59 -16.17
C GLY A 54 -12.08 3.88 -16.00
N ASN A 55 -12.32 3.29 -14.85
CA ASN A 55 -13.60 2.64 -14.53
C ASN A 55 -14.65 3.61 -13.97
N LEU A 56 -14.23 4.80 -13.53
CA LEU A 56 -15.09 5.81 -12.96
C LEU A 56 -14.68 7.19 -13.45
N ALA A 57 -15.60 7.93 -14.06
CA ALA A 57 -15.34 9.32 -14.41
C ALA A 57 -15.30 10.21 -13.14
N PRO A 58 -14.33 11.14 -13.02
CA PRO A 58 -14.30 12.11 -11.94
C PRO A 58 -15.42 13.14 -12.09
N THR A 59 -15.70 13.86 -11.02
CA THR A 59 -16.53 15.08 -11.07
C THR A 59 -15.72 16.27 -11.57
N ALA A 60 -14.42 16.31 -11.19
CA ALA A 60 -13.44 17.29 -11.66
C ALA A 60 -12.03 16.73 -11.50
N GLY A 61 -11.04 17.39 -12.11
CA GLY A 61 -9.64 17.01 -12.09
C GLY A 61 -9.22 16.21 -13.31
N GLN A 62 -7.93 15.86 -13.34
CA GLN A 62 -7.29 15.15 -14.45
C GLN A 62 -6.41 14.03 -13.90
N ALA A 63 -6.20 12.98 -14.70
CA ALA A 63 -5.22 11.94 -14.39
C ALA A 63 -4.57 11.39 -15.66
N THR A 64 -3.29 11.06 -15.57
CA THR A 64 -2.58 10.30 -16.60
C THR A 64 -1.99 9.03 -16.00
N VAL A 65 -1.99 7.94 -16.77
CA VAL A 65 -1.33 6.67 -16.43
C VAL A 65 -0.50 6.23 -17.64
N ASP A 66 0.77 5.98 -17.42
CA ASP A 66 1.76 5.68 -18.46
C ASP A 66 1.68 6.68 -19.64
N GLY A 67 1.54 7.98 -19.32
CA GLY A 67 1.43 9.08 -20.25
C GLY A 67 0.11 9.18 -21.01
N VAL A 68 -0.89 8.36 -20.69
CA VAL A 68 -2.23 8.37 -21.31
C VAL A 68 -3.21 9.09 -20.42
N ASP A 69 -3.95 10.07 -20.96
CA ASP A 69 -5.07 10.73 -20.26
C ASP A 69 -6.18 9.69 -20.01
N VAL A 70 -6.44 9.44 -18.73
CA VAL A 70 -7.34 8.37 -18.29
C VAL A 70 -8.78 8.62 -18.73
N PHE A 71 -9.20 9.90 -18.74
CA PHE A 71 -10.60 10.23 -18.96
C PHE A 71 -10.94 10.45 -20.43
N ARG A 72 -9.92 10.77 -21.22
CA ARG A 72 -10.07 10.87 -22.69
C ARG A 72 -9.92 9.52 -23.38
N HIS A 73 -9.04 8.66 -22.84
CA HIS A 73 -8.67 7.40 -23.48
C HIS A 73 -8.69 6.21 -22.50
N PRO A 74 -9.81 5.95 -21.78
CA PRO A 74 -9.88 4.93 -20.75
C PRO A 74 -9.56 3.52 -21.29
N GLU A 75 -9.95 3.21 -22.52
CA GLU A 75 -9.69 1.90 -23.12
C GLU A 75 -8.20 1.68 -23.43
N LEU A 76 -7.45 2.74 -23.72
CA LEU A 76 -6.00 2.65 -23.88
C LEU A 76 -5.30 2.42 -22.55
N VAL A 77 -5.78 3.09 -21.47
CA VAL A 77 -5.27 2.87 -20.13
C VAL A 77 -5.48 1.44 -19.69
N LYS A 78 -6.69 0.89 -19.83
CA LYS A 78 -7.03 -0.50 -19.43
C LYS A 78 -6.13 -1.54 -20.09
N ARG A 79 -5.66 -1.31 -21.32
CA ARG A 79 -4.74 -2.20 -22.02
C ARG A 79 -3.29 -2.14 -21.51
N LYS A 80 -2.93 -1.05 -20.82
CA LYS A 80 -1.56 -0.81 -20.33
C LYS A 80 -1.37 -1.14 -18.86
N ILE A 81 -2.48 -1.28 -18.12
CA ILE A 81 -2.45 -1.53 -16.67
C ILE A 81 -2.81 -2.96 -16.35
N GLY A 82 -2.22 -3.48 -15.27
CA GLY A 82 -2.74 -4.63 -14.55
C GLY A 82 -3.62 -4.14 -13.41
N LEU A 83 -4.66 -4.91 -13.09
CA LEU A 83 -5.56 -4.56 -12.00
C LEU A 83 -5.98 -5.81 -11.24
N VAL A 84 -5.76 -5.80 -9.93
CA VAL A 84 -6.23 -6.81 -9.00
C VAL A 84 -7.20 -6.14 -8.04
N PHE A 85 -8.46 -6.52 -8.12
CA PHE A 85 -9.52 -5.96 -7.29
C PHE A 85 -9.53 -6.58 -5.89
N GLN A 86 -10.22 -5.94 -4.97
CA GLN A 86 -10.49 -6.48 -3.64
C GLN A 86 -11.33 -7.76 -3.72
N GLU A 87 -12.37 -7.77 -4.56
CA GLU A 87 -13.19 -8.95 -4.84
C GLU A 87 -12.55 -9.83 -5.93
N SER A 88 -12.74 -11.15 -5.82
CA SER A 88 -12.24 -12.08 -6.81
C SER A 88 -12.87 -11.85 -8.17
N THR A 89 -12.03 -11.73 -9.20
CA THR A 89 -12.44 -11.60 -10.60
C THR A 89 -12.20 -12.88 -11.40
N ALA A 90 -11.56 -13.90 -10.80
CA ALA A 90 -11.38 -15.20 -11.43
C ALA A 90 -12.72 -15.92 -11.52
N ASP A 91 -13.04 -16.43 -12.69
CA ASP A 91 -14.24 -17.22 -12.91
C ASP A 91 -14.15 -18.54 -12.15
N SER A 92 -15.12 -18.79 -11.27
CA SER A 92 -15.14 -19.94 -10.37
C SER A 92 -15.41 -21.26 -11.08
N ASP A 93 -16.01 -21.23 -12.25
CA ASP A 93 -16.38 -22.39 -13.06
C ASP A 93 -15.33 -22.74 -14.13
N LEU A 94 -14.27 -21.94 -14.21
CA LEU A 94 -13.07 -22.19 -15.02
C LEU A 94 -11.93 -22.71 -14.14
N THR A 95 -11.00 -23.44 -14.76
CA THR A 95 -9.72 -23.82 -14.16
C THR A 95 -8.79 -22.61 -14.05
N GLY A 96 -7.69 -22.74 -13.31
CA GLY A 96 -6.67 -21.69 -13.25
C GLY A 96 -6.08 -21.38 -14.62
N ARG A 97 -5.81 -22.43 -15.41
CA ARG A 97 -5.30 -22.32 -16.79
C ARG A 97 -6.29 -21.61 -17.70
N GLU A 98 -7.55 -22.02 -17.71
CA GLU A 98 -8.60 -21.42 -18.53
C GLU A 98 -8.84 -19.94 -18.19
N ASN A 99 -8.76 -19.55 -16.91
CA ASN A 99 -8.81 -18.13 -16.51
C ASN A 99 -7.65 -17.33 -17.13
N LEU A 100 -6.44 -17.89 -17.16
CA LEU A 100 -5.28 -17.24 -17.78
C LEU A 100 -5.39 -17.20 -19.30
N GLU A 101 -5.91 -18.26 -19.95
CA GLU A 101 -6.17 -18.28 -21.39
C GLU A 101 -7.19 -17.21 -21.80
N LEU A 102 -8.28 -17.11 -21.03
CA LEU A 102 -9.29 -16.06 -21.21
C LEU A 102 -8.67 -14.65 -21.09
N ALA A 103 -7.88 -14.41 -20.05
CA ALA A 103 -7.19 -13.15 -19.85
C ALA A 103 -6.20 -12.85 -20.98
N ALA A 104 -5.40 -13.83 -21.39
CA ALA A 104 -4.46 -13.70 -22.51
C ALA A 104 -5.18 -13.31 -23.82
N ALA A 105 -6.34 -13.91 -24.07
CA ALA A 105 -7.15 -13.58 -25.26
C ALA A 105 -7.72 -12.15 -25.17
N LEU A 106 -8.23 -11.73 -24.01
CA LEU A 106 -8.80 -10.39 -23.80
C LEU A 106 -7.75 -9.29 -23.92
N PHE A 107 -6.54 -9.53 -23.41
CA PHE A 107 -5.42 -8.57 -23.50
C PHE A 107 -4.61 -8.66 -24.80
N GLY A 108 -4.95 -9.60 -25.69
CA GLY A 108 -4.30 -9.73 -26.99
C GLY A 108 -2.88 -10.29 -26.91
N VAL A 109 -2.57 -11.13 -25.93
CA VAL A 109 -1.29 -11.85 -25.85
C VAL A 109 -1.15 -12.75 -27.09
N PRO A 110 -0.01 -12.72 -27.81
CA PRO A 110 0.16 -13.50 -29.02
C PRO A 110 0.01 -15.00 -28.77
N ARG A 111 -0.84 -15.69 -29.55
CA ARG A 111 -1.15 -17.12 -29.37
C ARG A 111 0.09 -18.01 -29.30
N ARG A 112 1.15 -17.65 -30.06
CA ARG A 112 2.41 -18.42 -30.07
C ARG A 112 3.16 -18.43 -28.74
N SER A 113 2.96 -17.41 -27.89
CA SER A 113 3.60 -17.30 -26.58
C SER A 113 2.65 -17.55 -25.40
N THR A 114 1.34 -17.66 -25.65
CA THR A 114 0.34 -17.79 -24.58
C THR A 114 0.63 -18.98 -23.68
N GLY A 115 0.85 -20.16 -24.23
CA GLY A 115 1.09 -21.38 -23.44
C GLY A 115 2.33 -21.26 -22.54
N THR A 116 3.46 -20.84 -23.10
CA THR A 116 4.71 -20.66 -22.34
C THR A 116 4.59 -19.55 -21.29
N THR A 117 3.86 -18.49 -21.58
CA THR A 117 3.60 -17.41 -20.59
C THR A 117 2.74 -17.92 -19.44
N ILE A 118 1.68 -18.67 -19.73
CA ILE A 118 0.80 -19.26 -18.72
C ILE A 118 1.56 -20.23 -17.83
N ASP A 119 2.30 -21.17 -18.41
CA ASP A 119 3.09 -22.14 -17.65
C ASP A 119 4.10 -21.44 -16.72
N SER A 120 4.83 -20.46 -17.26
CA SER A 120 5.76 -19.65 -16.45
C SER A 120 5.07 -18.91 -15.31
N LEU A 121 3.89 -18.32 -15.54
CA LEU A 121 3.15 -17.64 -14.49
C LEU A 121 2.62 -18.60 -13.44
N LEU A 122 2.06 -19.74 -13.82
CA LEU A 122 1.57 -20.76 -12.90
C LEU A 122 2.67 -21.30 -11.98
N ASP A 123 3.85 -21.58 -12.56
CA ASP A 123 5.02 -22.03 -11.81
C ASP A 123 5.51 -20.95 -10.83
N ARG A 124 5.68 -19.75 -11.30
CA ARG A 124 6.11 -18.61 -10.47
C ARG A 124 5.14 -18.31 -9.34
N MET A 125 3.84 -18.39 -9.59
CA MET A 125 2.79 -18.23 -8.59
C MET A 125 2.64 -19.45 -7.67
N GLN A 126 3.40 -20.54 -7.91
CA GLN A 126 3.33 -21.77 -7.13
C GLN A 126 1.91 -22.35 -7.09
N ILE A 127 1.21 -22.31 -8.22
CA ILE A 127 -0.12 -22.89 -8.42
C ILE A 127 -0.17 -23.84 -9.64
N GLY A 128 1.00 -24.23 -10.17
CA GLY A 128 1.11 -25.13 -11.32
C GLY A 128 0.42 -26.49 -11.09
N ASP A 129 0.60 -27.11 -9.92
CA ASP A 129 -0.05 -28.39 -9.56
C ASP A 129 -1.58 -28.30 -9.50
N ALA A 130 -2.14 -27.12 -9.42
CA ALA A 130 -3.56 -26.87 -9.38
C ALA A 130 -4.11 -26.23 -10.65
N ALA A 131 -3.27 -26.05 -11.67
CA ALA A 131 -3.60 -25.30 -12.89
C ALA A 131 -4.90 -25.77 -13.56
N ASP A 132 -5.12 -27.09 -13.59
CA ASP A 132 -6.25 -27.73 -14.28
C ASP A 132 -7.41 -28.07 -13.33
N ARG A 133 -7.39 -27.55 -12.09
CA ARG A 133 -8.48 -27.63 -11.13
C ARG A 133 -9.39 -26.41 -11.25
N LEU A 134 -10.69 -26.58 -11.02
CA LEU A 134 -11.64 -25.47 -10.96
C LEU A 134 -11.27 -24.49 -9.83
N THR A 135 -11.31 -23.18 -10.12
CA THR A 135 -10.86 -22.15 -9.18
C THR A 135 -11.74 -22.04 -7.94
N LYS A 136 -13.00 -22.50 -7.98
CA LYS A 136 -13.84 -22.66 -6.78
C LYS A 136 -13.24 -23.59 -5.71
N THR A 137 -12.30 -24.47 -6.09
CA THR A 137 -11.59 -25.38 -5.17
C THR A 137 -10.29 -24.81 -4.63
N TYR A 138 -9.90 -23.60 -5.06
CA TYR A 138 -8.69 -22.96 -4.62
C TYR A 138 -8.83 -22.40 -3.21
N SER A 139 -7.74 -22.44 -2.43
CA SER A 139 -7.65 -21.65 -1.19
C SER A 139 -7.67 -20.14 -1.51
N GLY A 140 -7.94 -19.31 -0.50
CA GLY A 140 -7.88 -17.85 -0.67
C GLY A 140 -6.54 -17.38 -1.24
N GLY A 141 -5.43 -17.91 -0.71
CA GLY A 141 -4.09 -17.58 -1.19
C GLY A 141 -3.82 -18.02 -2.62
N MET A 142 -4.27 -19.23 -3.02
CA MET A 142 -4.15 -19.70 -4.42
C MET A 142 -4.95 -18.80 -5.36
N ARG A 143 -6.17 -18.46 -4.98
CA ARG A 143 -7.03 -17.57 -5.78
C ARG A 143 -6.37 -16.21 -5.97
N ARG A 144 -5.81 -15.63 -4.90
CA ARG A 144 -5.14 -14.33 -4.96
C ARG A 144 -3.90 -14.33 -5.86
N ARG A 145 -3.14 -15.43 -5.85
CA ARG A 145 -2.00 -15.63 -6.76
C ARG A 145 -2.45 -15.75 -8.21
N LEU A 146 -3.55 -16.44 -8.47
CA LEU A 146 -4.14 -16.52 -9.81
C LEU A 146 -4.59 -15.14 -10.31
N GLU A 147 -5.25 -14.34 -9.47
CA GLU A 147 -5.70 -12.99 -9.81
C GLU A 147 -4.51 -12.08 -10.15
N LEU A 148 -3.41 -12.20 -9.40
CA LEU A 148 -2.18 -11.50 -9.72
C LEU A 148 -1.63 -11.95 -11.09
N ALA A 149 -1.60 -13.25 -11.37
CA ALA A 149 -1.17 -13.78 -12.65
C ALA A 149 -2.03 -13.27 -13.81
N VAL A 150 -3.36 -13.23 -13.64
CA VAL A 150 -4.33 -12.64 -14.59
C VAL A 150 -4.02 -11.17 -14.82
N GLY A 151 -3.78 -10.40 -13.75
CA GLY A 151 -3.49 -8.97 -13.83
C GLY A 151 -2.19 -8.61 -14.54
N ILE A 152 -1.24 -9.56 -14.63
CA ILE A 152 0.10 -9.30 -15.20
C ILE A 152 0.40 -10.07 -16.49
N ILE A 153 -0.52 -10.90 -17.00
CA ILE A 153 -0.27 -11.79 -18.14
C ILE A 153 0.17 -11.06 -19.41
N HIS A 154 -0.23 -9.82 -19.58
CA HIS A 154 0.12 -8.94 -20.70
C HIS A 154 1.32 -8.02 -20.40
N ALA A 155 2.07 -8.28 -19.30
CA ALA A 155 3.24 -7.54 -18.88
C ALA A 155 2.99 -6.01 -18.76
N PRO A 156 2.03 -5.55 -17.92
CA PRO A 156 1.70 -4.15 -17.79
C PRO A 156 2.86 -3.34 -17.21
N ARG A 157 2.93 -2.03 -17.55
CA ARG A 157 3.90 -1.11 -16.93
C ARG A 157 3.46 -0.62 -15.56
N VAL A 158 2.15 -0.58 -15.31
CA VAL A 158 1.57 -0.14 -14.05
C VAL A 158 0.61 -1.20 -13.55
N LEU A 159 0.80 -1.64 -12.30
CA LEU A 159 -0.07 -2.59 -11.62
C LEU A 159 -0.81 -1.90 -10.48
N PHE A 160 -2.14 -1.95 -10.53
CA PHE A 160 -3.02 -1.51 -9.45
C PHE A 160 -3.45 -2.71 -8.61
N LEU A 161 -3.26 -2.59 -7.29
CA LEU A 161 -3.62 -3.60 -6.29
C LEU A 161 -4.57 -2.97 -5.28
N ASP A 162 -5.84 -3.33 -5.30
CA ASP A 162 -6.83 -2.81 -4.35
C ASP A 162 -7.00 -3.80 -3.19
N GLU A 163 -6.42 -3.48 -2.03
CA GLU A 163 -6.38 -4.30 -0.81
C GLU A 163 -5.96 -5.77 -1.06
N PRO A 164 -4.78 -6.01 -1.67
CA PRO A 164 -4.45 -7.31 -2.25
C PRO A 164 -4.25 -8.43 -1.24
N THR A 165 -3.98 -8.13 0.01
CA THR A 165 -3.67 -9.11 1.07
C THR A 165 -4.81 -9.33 2.04
N LEU A 166 -5.96 -8.69 1.82
CA LEU A 166 -7.13 -8.85 2.66
C LEU A 166 -7.57 -10.32 2.70
N GLY A 167 -7.73 -10.85 3.92
CA GLY A 167 -8.16 -12.23 4.13
C GLY A 167 -7.07 -13.30 3.95
N LEU A 168 -5.83 -12.91 3.69
CA LEU A 168 -4.69 -13.81 3.71
C LEU A 168 -4.10 -13.94 5.12
N ASP A 169 -3.62 -15.13 5.44
CA ASP A 169 -2.81 -15.35 6.64
C ASP A 169 -1.42 -14.67 6.52
N PRO A 170 -0.67 -14.50 7.60
CA PRO A 170 0.62 -13.82 7.58
C PRO A 170 1.62 -14.44 6.58
N GLN A 171 1.63 -15.76 6.42
CA GLN A 171 2.51 -16.45 5.48
C GLN A 171 2.09 -16.18 4.03
N GLY A 172 0.79 -16.18 3.76
CA GLY A 172 0.21 -15.84 2.45
C GLY A 172 0.53 -14.39 2.06
N ARG A 173 0.41 -13.45 2.99
CA ARG A 173 0.77 -12.03 2.79
C ARG A 173 2.25 -11.88 2.43
N ALA A 174 3.15 -12.47 3.22
CA ALA A 174 4.58 -12.42 2.95
C ALA A 174 4.95 -13.03 1.59
N GLY A 175 4.30 -14.15 1.23
CA GLY A 175 4.45 -14.78 -0.08
C GLY A 175 3.98 -13.89 -1.22
N PHE A 176 2.82 -13.25 -1.09
CA PHE A 176 2.27 -12.33 -2.08
C PHE A 176 3.20 -11.14 -2.34
N TRP A 177 3.68 -10.48 -1.27
CA TRP A 177 4.56 -9.32 -1.41
C TRP A 177 5.92 -9.67 -1.99
N ARG A 178 6.50 -10.82 -1.62
CA ARG A 178 7.74 -11.30 -2.25
C ARG A 178 7.60 -11.39 -3.76
N PHE A 179 6.50 -11.94 -4.23
CA PHE A 179 6.17 -12.04 -5.65
C PHE A 179 6.09 -10.68 -6.34
N VAL A 180 5.34 -9.74 -5.75
CA VAL A 180 5.19 -8.38 -6.29
C VAL A 180 6.54 -7.68 -6.38
N LEU A 181 7.39 -7.83 -5.35
CA LEU A 181 8.75 -7.27 -5.32
C LEU A 181 9.66 -7.87 -6.40
N GLU A 182 9.59 -9.18 -6.64
CA GLU A 182 10.32 -9.87 -7.70
C GLU A 182 9.90 -9.37 -9.08
N LEU A 183 8.58 -9.31 -9.35
CA LEU A 183 8.03 -8.79 -10.60
C LEU A 183 8.46 -7.34 -10.87
N ARG A 184 8.39 -6.49 -9.84
CA ARG A 184 8.87 -5.12 -9.93
C ARG A 184 10.34 -5.06 -10.33
N LYS A 185 11.19 -5.85 -9.66
CA LYS A 185 12.65 -5.87 -9.91
C LYS A 185 12.98 -6.34 -11.33
N GLU A 186 12.27 -7.34 -11.83
CA GLU A 186 12.54 -7.93 -13.14
C GLU A 186 12.03 -7.07 -14.30
N HIS A 187 10.86 -6.47 -14.14
CA HIS A 187 10.17 -5.77 -15.24
C HIS A 187 10.16 -4.24 -15.10
N GLY A 188 10.74 -3.69 -14.02
CA GLY A 188 10.68 -2.24 -13.77
C GLY A 188 9.24 -1.73 -13.57
N MET A 189 8.33 -2.60 -13.16
CA MET A 189 6.90 -2.31 -13.06
C MET A 189 6.62 -1.32 -11.92
N THR A 190 5.76 -0.34 -12.19
CA THR A 190 5.23 0.56 -11.17
C THR A 190 4.04 -0.10 -10.48
N VAL A 191 3.98 -0.05 -9.16
CA VAL A 191 2.87 -0.64 -8.39
C VAL A 191 2.16 0.44 -7.60
N PHE A 192 0.85 0.55 -7.78
CA PHE A 192 -0.03 1.36 -6.96
C PHE A 192 -0.85 0.43 -6.08
N VAL A 193 -0.68 0.53 -4.77
CA VAL A 193 -1.38 -0.35 -3.83
C VAL A 193 -2.24 0.45 -2.87
N THR A 194 -3.49 0.03 -2.69
CA THR A 194 -4.29 0.47 -1.55
C THR A 194 -4.20 -0.57 -0.45
N THR A 195 -4.07 -0.13 0.77
CA THR A 195 -4.12 -1.01 1.93
C THR A 195 -4.58 -0.22 3.16
N HIS A 196 -5.11 -0.94 4.12
CA HIS A 196 -5.32 -0.46 5.47
C HIS A 196 -4.33 -1.11 6.46
N TYR A 197 -3.41 -1.97 5.99
CA TYR A 197 -2.33 -2.54 6.80
C TYR A 197 -1.11 -1.62 6.73
N LEU A 198 -0.90 -0.85 7.81
CA LEU A 198 0.16 0.16 7.87
C LEU A 198 1.56 -0.47 7.96
N ASP A 199 1.68 -1.63 8.60
CA ASP A 199 2.90 -2.43 8.70
C ASP A 199 3.37 -2.96 7.34
N GLU A 200 2.44 -3.42 6.49
CA GLU A 200 2.77 -3.80 5.11
C GLU A 200 3.31 -2.61 4.33
N ALA A 201 2.57 -1.49 4.36
CA ALA A 201 2.97 -0.29 3.63
C ALA A 201 4.34 0.24 4.08
N ASP A 202 4.62 0.18 5.39
CA ASP A 202 5.92 0.56 5.97
C ASP A 202 7.08 -0.26 5.39
N THR A 203 6.82 -1.54 5.12
CA THR A 203 7.85 -2.49 4.66
C THR A 203 8.08 -2.44 3.16
N ILE A 204 7.00 -2.26 2.36
CA ILE A 204 7.07 -2.48 0.90
C ILE A 204 7.02 -1.22 0.07
N CYS A 205 6.45 -0.11 0.58
CA CYS A 205 6.26 1.10 -0.22
C CYS A 205 7.50 1.99 -0.24
N ASP A 206 7.85 2.50 -1.42
CA ASP A 206 8.87 3.55 -1.57
C ASP A 206 8.32 4.92 -1.14
N ARG A 207 7.05 5.18 -1.45
CA ARG A 207 6.30 6.37 -1.06
C ARG A 207 4.88 6.02 -0.67
N ILE A 208 4.32 6.83 0.20
CA ILE A 208 2.99 6.65 0.76
C ILE A 208 2.23 7.97 0.65
N ALA A 209 0.96 7.88 0.28
CA ALA A 209 -0.01 8.94 0.46
C ALA A 209 -1.08 8.48 1.45
N ILE A 210 -1.34 9.24 2.49
CA ILE A 210 -2.37 8.98 3.47
C ILE A 210 -3.61 9.79 3.08
N ILE A 211 -4.74 9.09 2.90
CA ILE A 211 -6.03 9.71 2.60
C ILE A 211 -6.99 9.52 3.77
N ASP A 212 -7.68 10.57 4.13
CA ASP A 212 -8.76 10.54 5.12
C ASP A 212 -9.91 11.44 4.69
N HIS A 213 -11.16 10.94 4.82
CA HIS A 213 -12.37 11.66 4.38
C HIS A 213 -12.28 12.30 2.98
N GLY A 214 -11.62 11.61 2.05
CA GLY A 214 -11.47 12.09 0.66
C GLY A 214 -10.33 13.07 0.45
N HIS A 215 -9.56 13.44 1.49
CA HIS A 215 -8.45 14.39 1.40
C HIS A 215 -7.11 13.69 1.60
N LEU A 216 -6.08 14.12 0.85
CA LEU A 216 -4.71 13.73 1.16
C LEU A 216 -4.23 14.51 2.39
N VAL A 217 -3.86 13.79 3.45
CA VAL A 217 -3.39 14.39 4.72
C VAL A 217 -1.88 14.39 4.83
N ALA A 218 -1.19 13.41 4.24
CA ALA A 218 0.27 13.37 4.21
C ALA A 218 0.78 12.58 2.99
N THR A 219 1.97 12.93 2.51
CA THR A 219 2.69 12.19 1.46
C THR A 219 4.18 12.21 1.75
N GLY A 220 4.86 11.09 1.57
CA GLY A 220 6.30 10.94 1.80
C GLY A 220 6.75 9.49 1.70
N SER A 221 8.05 9.24 1.86
CA SER A 221 8.51 7.87 2.16
C SER A 221 8.09 7.48 3.58
N PRO A 222 8.03 6.18 3.91
CA PRO A 222 7.75 5.76 5.28
C PRO A 222 8.65 6.44 6.32
N SER A 223 9.95 6.57 6.03
CA SER A 223 10.90 7.27 6.91
C SER A 223 10.60 8.76 7.03
N GLU A 224 10.38 9.47 5.91
CA GLU A 224 10.04 10.91 5.94
C GLU A 224 8.77 11.18 6.76
N LEU A 225 7.77 10.32 6.66
CA LEU A 225 6.52 10.46 7.41
C LEU A 225 6.75 10.24 8.92
N LYS A 226 7.53 9.22 9.29
CA LYS A 226 7.89 8.93 10.69
C LYS A 226 8.79 10.01 11.30
N ASP A 227 9.72 10.56 10.53
CA ASP A 227 10.60 11.65 10.99
C ASP A 227 9.83 12.92 11.37
N ARG A 228 8.67 13.18 10.75
CA ARG A 228 7.77 14.30 11.11
C ARG A 228 7.24 14.22 12.55
N LEU A 229 7.20 13.02 13.13
CA LEU A 229 6.83 12.81 14.54
C LEU A 229 7.93 13.17 15.53
N GLY A 230 9.06 13.69 15.04
CA GLY A 230 10.20 14.10 15.87
C GLY A 230 11.25 13.03 16.09
N GLY A 231 11.28 12.02 15.19
CA GLY A 231 12.32 11.00 15.14
C GLY A 231 12.13 9.82 16.11
N ASP A 232 13.17 9.02 16.22
CA ASP A 232 13.20 7.81 17.05
C ASP A 232 13.21 8.15 18.55
N LEU A 233 12.63 7.25 19.34
CA LEU A 233 12.62 7.33 20.80
C LEU A 233 13.58 6.27 21.37
N VAL A 234 14.71 6.73 21.94
CA VAL A 234 15.63 5.86 22.69
C VAL A 234 15.30 5.97 24.17
N THR A 235 14.91 4.85 24.77
CA THR A 235 14.65 4.78 26.22
C THR A 235 15.88 4.19 26.91
N VAL A 236 16.48 4.95 27.81
CA VAL A 236 17.67 4.57 28.56
C VAL A 236 17.30 4.47 30.04
N ARG A 237 17.63 3.34 30.66
CA ARG A 237 17.39 3.12 32.11
C ARG A 237 18.72 2.88 32.80
N PRO A 238 19.10 3.68 33.80
CA PRO A 238 20.29 3.40 34.62
C PRO A 238 20.03 2.29 35.63
N VAL A 239 21.09 1.62 36.09
CA VAL A 239 21.03 0.66 37.19
C VAL A 239 20.68 1.37 38.49
N THR A 240 21.28 2.52 38.72
CA THR A 240 21.02 3.40 39.88
C THR A 240 20.64 4.79 39.39
N PRO A 241 19.59 5.43 39.97
CA PRO A 241 19.24 6.79 39.62
C PRO A 241 20.44 7.73 39.73
N SER A 242 20.68 8.55 38.69
CA SER A 242 21.81 9.49 38.67
C SER A 242 21.28 10.90 38.37
N PRO A 243 21.53 11.90 39.24
CA PRO A 243 21.04 13.26 39.05
C PRO A 243 21.72 13.98 37.86
N ILE A 244 22.87 13.52 37.41
CA ILE A 244 23.59 14.10 36.27
C ILE A 244 23.21 13.49 34.93
N MET A 245 22.49 12.36 34.92
CA MET A 245 22.23 11.59 33.71
C MET A 245 21.47 12.38 32.64
N GLU A 246 20.48 13.19 33.01
CA GLU A 246 19.76 14.03 32.05
C GLU A 246 20.70 14.99 31.34
N GLY A 247 21.61 15.65 32.07
CA GLY A 247 22.62 16.53 31.50
C GLY A 247 23.58 15.82 30.57
N VAL A 248 24.04 14.62 30.97
CA VAL A 248 24.92 13.77 30.14
C VAL A 248 24.25 13.41 28.81
N LEU A 249 22.99 12.95 28.85
CA LEU A 249 22.23 12.55 27.64
C LEU A 249 21.94 13.74 26.75
N ARG A 250 21.59 14.91 27.32
CA ARG A 250 21.35 16.16 26.54
C ARG A 250 22.58 16.67 25.82
N ALA A 251 23.78 16.43 26.37
CA ALA A 251 25.05 16.85 25.78
C ALA A 251 25.48 16.01 24.58
N VAL A 252 24.84 14.85 24.33
CA VAL A 252 25.21 13.97 23.21
C VAL A 252 24.73 14.59 21.89
N PRO A 253 25.64 14.78 20.89
CA PRO A 253 25.26 15.30 19.60
C PRO A 253 24.19 14.47 18.90
N GLY A 254 23.14 15.11 18.40
CA GLY A 254 22.00 14.46 17.74
C GLY A 254 20.80 14.21 18.65
N VAL A 255 20.90 14.49 19.93
CA VAL A 255 19.77 14.48 20.86
C VAL A 255 18.89 15.72 20.65
N LEU A 256 17.60 15.52 20.35
CA LEU A 256 16.63 16.61 20.21
C LEU A 256 16.01 17.01 21.55
N SER A 257 15.66 16.01 22.36
CA SER A 257 15.07 16.24 23.69
C SER A 257 15.30 15.03 24.59
N VAL A 258 15.28 15.28 25.92
CA VAL A 258 15.32 14.26 26.95
C VAL A 258 14.15 14.52 27.89
N ALA A 259 13.35 13.50 28.16
CA ALA A 259 12.27 13.52 29.17
C ALA A 259 12.50 12.40 30.17
N VAL A 260 12.21 12.65 31.44
CA VAL A 260 12.33 11.64 32.50
C VAL A 260 10.94 11.11 32.82
N GLN A 261 10.78 9.79 32.77
CA GLN A 261 9.52 9.13 33.11
C GLN A 261 9.81 7.78 33.79
N ASP A 262 9.21 7.56 34.94
CA ASP A 262 9.27 6.29 35.69
C ASP A 262 10.69 5.73 35.87
N GLY A 263 11.66 6.60 36.20
CA GLY A 263 13.07 6.23 36.39
C GLY A 263 13.80 5.87 35.09
N SER A 264 13.18 6.11 33.93
CA SER A 264 13.80 5.97 32.61
C SER A 264 13.91 7.33 31.92
N TYR A 265 14.90 7.45 31.03
CA TYR A 265 15.14 8.64 30.24
C TYR A 265 14.72 8.37 28.80
N ARG A 266 13.78 9.16 28.32
CA ARG A 266 13.31 9.11 26.94
C ARG A 266 14.03 10.15 26.10
N VAL A 267 14.90 9.70 25.20
CA VAL A 267 15.72 10.54 24.33
C VAL A 267 15.13 10.52 22.93
N LYS A 268 14.68 11.67 22.41
CA LYS A 268 14.27 11.80 21.01
C LYS A 268 15.46 12.14 20.13
N ALA A 269 15.57 11.48 18.98
CA ALA A 269 16.62 11.73 18.00
C ALA A 269 16.17 11.37 16.57
N PRO A 270 16.71 12.04 15.53
CA PRO A 270 16.35 11.74 14.13
C PRO A 270 16.78 10.33 13.69
N ARG A 271 17.85 9.78 14.30
CA ARG A 271 18.41 8.45 14.01
C ARG A 271 18.79 7.78 15.31
N GLY A 272 17.85 7.15 15.98
CA GLY A 272 18.06 6.51 17.28
C GLY A 272 19.10 5.40 17.26
N GLU A 273 19.15 4.58 16.20
CA GLU A 273 20.16 3.52 16.07
C GLU A 273 21.60 4.06 16.12
N ALA A 274 21.86 5.12 15.36
CA ALA A 274 23.19 5.75 15.34
C ALA A 274 23.53 6.46 16.66
N LEU A 275 22.50 6.84 17.42
CA LEU A 275 22.67 7.53 18.69
C LEU A 275 22.96 6.59 19.86
N ILE A 276 22.45 5.36 19.84
CA ILE A 276 22.63 4.39 20.95
C ILE A 276 24.10 4.24 21.39
N PRO A 277 25.06 3.98 20.48
CA PRO A 277 26.47 3.84 20.89
C PRO A 277 27.01 5.09 21.57
N LEU A 278 26.61 6.29 21.10
CA LEU A 278 27.05 7.56 21.66
C LEU A 278 26.47 7.81 23.07
N LEU A 279 25.20 7.44 23.29
CA LEU A 279 24.56 7.52 24.61
C LEU A 279 25.21 6.56 25.60
N VAL A 280 25.49 5.32 25.18
CA VAL A 280 26.15 4.32 26.02
C VAL A 280 27.57 4.78 26.42
N ASP A 281 28.33 5.27 25.47
CA ASP A 281 29.68 5.77 25.72
C ASP A 281 29.67 7.02 26.64
N ALA A 282 28.76 7.96 26.43
CA ALA A 282 28.62 9.14 27.28
C ALA A 282 28.25 8.77 28.73
N CYS A 283 27.37 7.80 28.93
CA CYS A 283 27.01 7.31 30.26
C CYS A 283 28.20 6.61 30.91
N ALA A 284 28.89 5.73 30.18
CA ALA A 284 30.06 5.01 30.69
C ALA A 284 31.20 5.96 31.14
N ARG A 285 31.49 7.00 30.33
CA ARG A 285 32.48 8.02 30.71
C ARG A 285 32.08 8.83 31.93
N SER A 286 30.82 8.92 32.21
CA SER A 286 30.29 9.64 33.39
C SER A 286 30.06 8.74 34.59
N GLY A 287 30.49 7.46 34.54
CA GLY A 287 30.36 6.49 35.61
C GLY A 287 28.92 6.04 35.86
N ILE A 288 28.06 6.10 34.83
CA ILE A 288 26.66 5.70 34.90
C ILE A 288 26.49 4.33 34.25
N ASP A 289 26.18 3.31 35.04
CA ASP A 289 25.87 1.98 34.55
C ASP A 289 24.42 1.92 34.04
N LEU A 290 24.24 1.35 32.86
CA LEU A 290 22.94 1.22 32.21
C LEU A 290 22.35 -0.16 32.43
N ALA A 291 21.11 -0.22 32.91
CA ALA A 291 20.33 -1.45 33.03
C ALA A 291 19.72 -1.90 31.69
N SER A 292 19.28 -0.94 30.89
CA SER A 292 18.72 -1.22 29.57
C SER A 292 18.77 -0.01 28.65
N VAL A 293 18.90 -0.28 27.35
CA VAL A 293 18.68 0.69 26.27
C VAL A 293 17.73 0.05 25.26
N SER A 294 16.66 0.73 24.92
CA SER A 294 15.73 0.26 23.92
C SER A 294 15.41 1.37 22.92
N LEU A 295 15.19 0.96 21.66
CA LEU A 295 14.82 1.85 20.56
C LEU A 295 13.36 1.57 20.19
N LYS A 296 12.55 2.62 20.19
CA LYS A 296 11.22 2.61 19.58
C LYS A 296 11.22 3.59 18.42
N ARG A 297 11.01 3.06 17.21
CA ARG A 297 10.74 3.89 16.04
C ARG A 297 9.26 4.23 16.00
N PRO A 298 8.90 5.45 15.58
CA PRO A 298 7.50 5.77 15.30
C PRO A 298 6.91 4.80 14.28
N SER A 299 5.68 4.41 14.46
CA SER A 299 4.93 3.61 13.49
C SER A 299 4.14 4.51 12.54
N LEU A 300 3.68 3.95 11.43
CA LEU A 300 2.75 4.66 10.55
C LEU A 300 1.38 4.87 11.21
N ASP A 301 1.02 4.05 12.23
CA ASP A 301 -0.18 4.29 13.05
C ASP A 301 -0.07 5.58 13.84
N GLU A 302 1.11 5.84 14.44
CA GLU A 302 1.38 7.10 15.15
C GLU A 302 1.38 8.29 14.18
N VAL A 303 1.90 8.10 12.96
CA VAL A 303 1.80 9.10 11.87
C VAL A 303 0.33 9.39 11.55
N PHE A 304 -0.46 8.36 11.33
CA PHE A 304 -1.88 8.52 11.02
C PHE A 304 -2.62 9.26 12.13
N LEU A 305 -2.40 8.85 13.40
CA LEU A 305 -2.99 9.50 14.57
C LEU A 305 -2.64 10.99 14.64
N GLU A 306 -1.38 11.36 14.42
CA GLU A 306 -0.92 12.75 14.46
C GLU A 306 -1.59 13.60 13.39
N PHE A 307 -1.69 13.09 12.15
CA PHE A 307 -2.25 13.86 11.04
C PHE A 307 -3.78 13.91 11.00
N THR A 308 -4.47 12.92 11.60
CA THR A 308 -5.94 12.84 11.56
C THR A 308 -6.60 13.13 12.90
N GLY A 309 -5.83 13.15 13.99
CA GLY A 309 -6.32 13.32 15.35
C GLY A 309 -7.11 12.12 15.92
N ARG A 310 -7.07 10.96 15.25
CA ARG A 310 -7.76 9.75 15.64
C ARG A 310 -6.94 8.50 15.34
N GLU A 311 -7.13 7.45 16.16
CA GLU A 311 -6.48 6.17 15.95
C GLU A 311 -6.93 5.54 14.62
N PHE A 312 -5.98 4.89 13.95
CA PHE A 312 -6.29 4.05 12.81
C PHE A 312 -6.98 2.78 13.32
N ARG A 313 -8.29 2.65 13.07
CA ARG A 313 -9.02 1.45 13.43
C ARG A 313 -9.07 0.51 12.24
N GLU A 314 -8.52 -0.67 12.41
CA GLU A 314 -8.83 -1.81 11.58
C GLU A 314 -10.26 -2.23 11.92
N ASP A 315 -11.25 -1.81 11.12
CA ASP A 315 -12.62 -2.28 11.31
C ASP A 315 -12.69 -3.78 11.03
N GLU A 316 -12.74 -4.58 12.07
CA GLU A 316 -13.18 -5.97 12.00
C GLU A 316 -14.65 -5.98 11.56
N GLY A 317 -14.87 -6.14 10.25
CA GLY A 317 -16.15 -6.56 9.71
C GLY A 317 -17.19 -5.47 9.42
N MET A 318 -17.21 -4.99 8.21
CA MET A 318 -18.46 -4.44 7.63
C MET A 318 -19.54 -5.52 7.69
N THR A 319 -20.73 -5.17 8.21
CA THR A 319 -21.87 -6.06 8.18
C THR A 319 -22.28 -6.39 6.75
N ALA A 320 -22.91 -7.57 6.54
CA ALA A 320 -23.39 -7.98 5.21
C ALA A 320 -24.31 -6.92 4.55
N THR A 321 -24.98 -6.11 5.34
CA THR A 321 -25.87 -5.02 4.89
C THR A 321 -25.11 -3.84 4.29
N ASP A 322 -23.96 -3.46 4.89
CA ASP A 322 -23.10 -2.39 4.36
C ASP A 322 -22.40 -2.80 3.06
N ARG A 323 -22.05 -4.09 2.92
CA ARG A 323 -21.55 -4.68 1.67
C ARG A 323 -22.61 -4.63 0.56
N ALA A 324 -23.86 -5.00 0.85
CA ALA A 324 -24.95 -5.01 -0.13
C ALA A 324 -25.26 -3.61 -0.68
N VAL A 325 -25.22 -2.58 0.16
CA VAL A 325 -25.45 -1.19 -0.27
C VAL A 325 -24.30 -0.70 -1.18
N ARG A 326 -23.07 -1.06 -0.88
CA ARG A 326 -21.89 -0.70 -1.68
C ARG A 326 -21.81 -1.43 -3.01
N VAL A 327 -22.07 -2.74 -3.00
CA VAL A 327 -22.11 -3.57 -4.23
C VAL A 327 -23.22 -3.10 -5.15
N GLY A 328 -24.41 -2.77 -4.63
CA GLY A 328 -25.52 -2.20 -5.41
C GLY A 328 -25.16 -0.85 -6.05
N GLN A 329 -24.41 0.00 -5.38
CA GLN A 329 -23.97 1.29 -5.92
C GLN A 329 -22.87 1.13 -7.00
N VAL A 330 -21.94 0.21 -6.82
CA VAL A 330 -20.89 -0.10 -7.80
C VAL A 330 -21.49 -0.83 -9.01
N GLN A 331 -22.35 -1.83 -8.81
CA GLN A 331 -23.05 -2.54 -9.91
C GLN A 331 -23.98 -1.64 -10.72
N GLN A 332 -24.64 -0.66 -10.11
CA GLN A 332 -25.39 0.35 -10.85
C GLN A 332 -24.51 1.28 -11.70
N ALA A 333 -23.27 1.52 -11.27
CA ALA A 333 -22.26 2.24 -12.07
C ALA A 333 -21.77 1.41 -13.25
N PHE A 334 -21.57 0.09 -13.07
CA PHE A 334 -21.12 -0.83 -14.12
C PHE A 334 -22.23 -1.30 -15.07
N GLY A 335 -23.48 -1.45 -14.59
CA GLY A 335 -24.62 -2.00 -15.36
C GLY A 335 -25.17 -1.10 -16.45
N ARG A 336 -24.67 0.12 -16.63
CA ARG A 336 -25.10 1.07 -17.68
C ARG A 336 -24.19 1.16 -18.90
N VAL A 337 -23.06 0.49 -18.93
CA VAL A 337 -22.12 0.52 -20.07
C VAL A 337 -22.48 -0.55 -21.14
N GLY A 338 -23.33 -1.51 -20.84
CA GLY A 338 -23.71 -2.61 -21.74
C GLY A 338 -24.97 -2.41 -22.58
N ARG A 339 -25.56 -1.20 -22.61
CA ARG A 339 -26.75 -0.89 -23.44
C ARG A 339 -26.61 0.48 -24.11
N ARG A 340 -25.72 0.55 -25.08
CA ARG A 340 -25.78 1.45 -26.25
C ARG A 340 -24.89 0.90 -27.34
#